data_4d99d96e8bb2b648375aea1f0e36cad2
#
_entry.id   4d99d96e8bb2b648375aea1f0e36cad2
#
_cell.length_a   1.000
_cell.length_b   1.000
_cell.length_c   1.000
_cell.angle_alpha   90.00
_cell.angle_beta   90.00
_cell.angle_gamma   90.00
#
_symmetry.space_group_name_H-M   'P 1'
#
loop_
_entity.id
_entity.type
_entity.pdbx_description
1 polymer ?
#
loop_
_entity_poly.entity_id
_entity_poly.type
_entity_poly.pdbx_seq_one_letter_code
_entity_poly.pdbx_strand_id
1 'polypeptide(L)'
;MFIPDRKICVVGAGGFGREVMCCLQDALKPAGLDVREAACFMVSDDHVVSDRLMGVEVIARSDFDAARYDVVVAIGDPSARKAMVQDLPAQTRFVTIIHPTAVVSEWVELGEGNIVTAGTILTCGIRTGRHVQLNLHTTVGHDCMLGDFCTTAPAVNISGNCTLGEGVYAGTNACIRQGIRIGDWVTLGMGAVVVKDIAEAGVHVGNPARLLQRD
;
A
#
# COMPACT_ATOMS: atom_id res chain seq x y z
N MET A 1 19.39 6.12 0.37
CA MET A 1 18.60 7.15 -0.35
C MET A 1 18.21 6.53 -1.68
N PHE A 2 16.93 6.41 -1.96
CA PHE A 2 16.43 5.86 -3.22
C PHE A 2 16.58 6.93 -4.31
N ILE A 3 17.39 6.67 -5.32
CA ILE A 3 17.51 7.50 -6.54
C ILE A 3 17.11 6.58 -7.68
N PRO A 4 15.96 6.84 -8.33
CA PRO A 4 15.53 5.99 -9.43
C PRO A 4 16.46 6.18 -10.63
N ASP A 5 16.93 5.08 -11.18
CA ASP A 5 17.65 5.05 -12.46
C ASP A 5 16.69 5.09 -13.66
N ARG A 6 15.39 4.95 -13.39
CA ARG A 6 14.29 4.96 -14.37
C ARG A 6 13.14 5.83 -13.82
N LYS A 7 12.28 6.31 -14.71
CA LYS A 7 11.09 7.06 -14.34
C LYS A 7 10.12 6.16 -13.54
N ILE A 8 9.53 6.68 -12.47
CA ILE A 8 8.58 5.93 -11.64
C ILE A 8 7.18 6.08 -12.23
N CYS A 9 6.55 4.95 -12.51
CA CYS A 9 5.15 4.89 -12.95
C CYS A 9 4.24 4.54 -11.77
N VAL A 10 3.39 5.48 -11.37
CA VAL A 10 2.35 5.27 -10.37
C VAL A 10 1.08 4.81 -11.08
N VAL A 11 0.73 3.53 -10.91
CA VAL A 11 -0.47 2.95 -11.51
C VAL A 11 -1.71 3.32 -10.70
N GLY A 12 -2.60 4.08 -11.31
CA GLY A 12 -3.78 4.65 -10.66
C GLY A 12 -3.61 6.14 -10.36
N ALA A 13 -4.57 6.96 -10.82
CA ALA A 13 -4.61 8.42 -10.66
C ALA A 13 -5.77 8.91 -9.79
N GLY A 14 -6.43 8.01 -9.07
CA GLY A 14 -7.48 8.30 -8.10
C GLY A 14 -6.95 8.99 -6.84
N GLY A 15 -7.76 9.08 -5.79
CA GLY A 15 -7.38 9.72 -4.53
C GLY A 15 -6.08 9.19 -3.97
N PHE A 16 -5.98 7.87 -3.79
CA PHE A 16 -4.79 7.24 -3.25
C PHE A 16 -3.56 7.36 -4.17
N GLY A 17 -3.74 7.27 -5.50
CA GLY A 17 -2.64 7.50 -6.45
C GLY A 17 -2.03 8.89 -6.32
N ARG A 18 -2.86 9.92 -6.08
CA ARG A 18 -2.41 11.29 -5.82
C ARG A 18 -1.67 11.42 -4.48
N GLU A 19 -2.12 10.73 -3.45
CA GLU A 19 -1.41 10.68 -2.15
C GLU A 19 -0.05 9.99 -2.29
N VAL A 20 0.03 8.90 -3.07
CA VAL A 20 1.30 8.22 -3.36
C VAL A 20 2.25 9.14 -4.16
N MET A 21 1.72 9.94 -5.08
CA MET A 21 2.54 10.92 -5.81
C MET A 21 3.09 12.01 -4.86
N CYS A 22 2.30 12.48 -3.89
CA CYS A 22 2.82 13.37 -2.84
C CYS A 22 3.91 12.69 -2.00
N CYS A 23 3.68 11.44 -1.60
CA CYS A 23 4.67 10.65 -0.87
C CYS A 23 5.98 10.52 -1.67
N LEU A 24 5.89 10.26 -2.97
CA LEU A 24 7.04 10.17 -3.86
C LEU A 24 7.76 11.50 -4.03
N GLN A 25 7.04 12.62 -4.16
CA GLN A 25 7.63 13.96 -4.18
C GLN A 25 8.49 14.22 -2.95
N ASP A 26 7.96 13.89 -1.75
CA ASP A 26 8.71 14.08 -0.51
C ASP A 26 9.91 13.12 -0.41
N ALA A 27 9.80 11.89 -0.93
CA ALA A 27 10.90 10.93 -0.97
C ALA A 27 12.03 11.34 -1.94
N LEU A 28 11.72 12.01 -3.04
CA LEU A 28 12.69 12.48 -4.04
C LEU A 28 13.35 13.81 -3.68
N LYS A 29 12.68 14.64 -2.89
CA LYS A 29 13.13 15.98 -2.52
C LYS A 29 14.55 16.03 -1.91
N PRO A 30 14.96 15.11 -1.01
CA PRO A 30 16.32 15.12 -0.47
C PRO A 30 17.42 14.86 -1.53
N ALA A 31 17.06 14.23 -2.65
CA ALA A 31 17.96 14.01 -3.80
C ALA A 31 17.94 15.17 -4.80
N GLY A 32 17.14 16.22 -4.57
CA GLY A 32 16.98 17.35 -5.49
C GLY A 32 16.19 17.01 -6.75
N LEU A 33 15.45 15.90 -6.77
CA LEU A 33 14.68 15.46 -7.93
C LEU A 33 13.26 16.02 -7.89
N ASP A 34 12.77 16.50 -9.05
CA ASP A 34 11.39 16.95 -9.23
C ASP A 34 10.52 15.74 -9.64
N VAL A 35 9.47 15.46 -8.88
CA VAL A 35 8.54 14.37 -9.19
C VAL A 35 7.88 14.54 -10.56
N ARG A 36 7.71 15.78 -11.04
CA ARG A 36 7.13 16.07 -12.36
C ARG A 36 7.99 15.58 -13.54
N GLU A 37 9.29 15.40 -13.30
CA GLU A 37 10.25 14.88 -14.27
C GLU A 37 10.54 13.39 -14.01
N ALA A 38 10.59 13.00 -12.73
CA ALA A 38 10.99 11.67 -12.29
C ALA A 38 9.86 10.64 -12.30
N ALA A 39 8.57 11.06 -12.43
CA ALA A 39 7.44 10.16 -12.35
C ALA A 39 6.37 10.43 -13.41
N CYS A 40 5.44 9.46 -13.54
CA CYS A 40 4.19 9.62 -14.28
C CYS A 40 3.07 8.86 -13.57
N PHE A 41 1.82 9.21 -13.89
CA PHE A 41 0.68 8.36 -13.62
C PHE A 41 0.40 7.46 -14.81
N MET A 42 -0.12 6.25 -14.56
CA MET A 42 -0.70 5.40 -15.60
C MET A 42 -2.16 5.10 -15.25
N VAL A 43 -3.04 5.27 -16.23
CA VAL A 43 -4.46 4.94 -16.15
C VAL A 43 -4.86 4.05 -17.31
N SER A 44 -6.04 3.40 -17.25
CA SER A 44 -6.61 2.71 -18.41
C SER A 44 -6.95 3.72 -19.50
N ASP A 45 -6.95 3.27 -20.74
CA ASP A 45 -7.04 4.13 -21.94
C ASP A 45 -8.32 4.99 -21.94
N ASP A 46 -9.42 4.45 -21.41
CA ASP A 46 -10.72 5.14 -21.27
C ASP A 46 -10.76 6.17 -20.13
N HIS A 47 -9.75 6.21 -19.27
CA HIS A 47 -9.64 7.14 -18.14
C HIS A 47 -8.60 8.25 -18.35
N VAL A 48 -8.03 8.37 -19.52
CA VAL A 48 -7.14 9.49 -19.87
C VAL A 48 -7.97 10.73 -20.16
N VAL A 49 -8.19 11.57 -19.16
CA VAL A 49 -8.94 12.84 -19.26
C VAL A 49 -8.03 14.05 -19.52
N SER A 50 -6.73 13.92 -19.25
CA SER A 50 -5.73 14.98 -19.44
C SER A 50 -4.34 14.34 -19.54
N ASP A 51 -3.44 15.00 -20.25
CA ASP A 51 -2.02 14.63 -20.34
C ASP A 51 -1.24 14.91 -19.05
N ARG A 52 -1.82 15.69 -18.11
CA ARG A 52 -1.20 16.01 -16.82
C ARG A 52 -2.21 16.02 -15.68
N LEU A 53 -1.75 15.49 -14.53
CA LEU A 53 -2.44 15.57 -13.24
C LEU A 53 -1.42 16.03 -12.18
N MET A 54 -1.74 17.05 -11.38
CA MET A 54 -0.81 17.67 -10.41
C MET A 54 0.51 18.17 -11.06
N GLY A 55 0.47 18.48 -12.35
CA GLY A 55 1.66 18.84 -13.16
C GLY A 55 2.51 17.64 -13.59
N VAL A 56 2.18 16.42 -13.15
CA VAL A 56 2.84 15.16 -13.52
C VAL A 56 2.18 14.57 -14.76
N GLU A 57 2.97 14.00 -15.65
CA GLU A 57 2.52 13.32 -16.87
C GLU A 57 1.55 12.17 -16.57
N VAL A 58 0.51 12.03 -17.38
CA VAL A 58 -0.41 10.89 -17.37
C VAL A 58 -0.27 10.12 -18.67
N ILE A 59 0.03 8.83 -18.57
CA ILE A 59 0.11 7.93 -19.73
C ILE A 59 -1.06 6.97 -19.76
N ALA A 60 -1.47 6.57 -20.96
CA ALA A 60 -2.42 5.49 -21.15
C ALA A 60 -1.76 4.11 -20.86
N ARG A 61 -2.57 3.13 -20.52
CA ARG A 61 -2.11 1.75 -20.32
C ARG A 61 -1.45 1.19 -21.58
N SER A 62 -1.98 1.52 -22.77
CA SER A 62 -1.44 1.12 -24.07
C SER A 62 -0.05 1.70 -24.37
N ASP A 63 0.31 2.84 -23.75
CA ASP A 63 1.63 3.50 -23.92
C ASP A 63 2.67 3.00 -22.91
N PHE A 64 2.29 2.10 -22.01
CA PHE A 64 3.18 1.59 -20.99
C PHE A 64 4.23 0.64 -21.56
N ASP A 65 5.49 0.95 -21.28
CA ASP A 65 6.63 0.09 -21.62
C ASP A 65 7.40 -0.28 -20.34
N ALA A 66 7.35 -1.56 -19.95
CA ALA A 66 8.02 -2.06 -18.76
C ALA A 66 9.55 -1.86 -18.77
N ALA A 67 10.17 -1.64 -19.94
CA ALA A 67 11.58 -1.32 -20.04
C ALA A 67 11.93 0.11 -19.60
N ARG A 68 10.96 1.02 -19.60
CA ARG A 68 11.16 2.46 -19.31
C ARG A 68 10.86 2.87 -17.87
N TYR A 69 10.07 2.08 -17.14
CA TYR A 69 9.52 2.48 -15.86
C TYR A 69 9.85 1.50 -14.73
N ASP A 70 10.05 2.04 -13.56
CA ASP A 70 9.88 1.33 -12.29
C ASP A 70 8.46 1.59 -11.79
N VAL A 71 7.77 0.58 -11.29
CA VAL A 71 6.31 0.63 -11.10
C VAL A 71 5.95 0.54 -9.62
N VAL A 72 4.98 1.35 -9.20
CA VAL A 72 4.24 1.15 -7.96
C VAL A 72 2.73 1.19 -8.25
N VAL A 73 1.98 0.21 -7.71
CA VAL A 73 0.54 0.12 -7.96
C VAL A 73 -0.23 0.77 -6.82
N ALA A 74 -0.81 1.95 -7.08
CA ALA A 74 -1.51 2.78 -6.11
C ALA A 74 -3.04 2.59 -6.18
N ILE A 75 -3.47 1.34 -6.08
CA ILE A 75 -4.88 0.93 -6.03
C ILE A 75 -5.17 0.44 -4.62
N GLY A 76 -6.07 1.10 -3.88
CA GLY A 76 -6.33 0.81 -2.46
C GLY A 76 -7.00 -0.55 -2.23
N ASP A 77 -7.90 -0.98 -3.13
CA ASP A 77 -8.55 -2.29 -3.04
C ASP A 77 -7.55 -3.41 -3.30
N PRO A 78 -7.37 -4.37 -2.36
CA PRO A 78 -6.39 -5.45 -2.50
C PRO A 78 -6.62 -6.35 -3.72
N SER A 79 -7.87 -6.67 -4.03
CA SER A 79 -8.23 -7.58 -5.14
C SER A 79 -7.97 -6.91 -6.48
N ALA A 80 -8.39 -5.65 -6.64
CA ALA A 80 -8.13 -4.86 -7.84
C ALA A 80 -6.63 -4.61 -8.03
N ARG A 81 -5.89 -4.37 -6.93
CA ARG A 81 -4.43 -4.23 -6.98
C ARG A 81 -3.76 -5.52 -7.44
N LYS A 82 -4.16 -6.67 -6.88
CA LYS A 82 -3.65 -7.99 -7.30
C LYS A 82 -3.90 -8.24 -8.78
N ALA A 83 -5.13 -8.00 -9.25
CA ALA A 83 -5.48 -8.15 -10.66
C ALA A 83 -4.61 -7.26 -11.56
N MET A 84 -4.40 -6.00 -11.19
CA MET A 84 -3.55 -5.06 -11.93
C MET A 84 -2.11 -5.53 -11.98
N VAL A 85 -1.53 -6.00 -10.87
CA VAL A 85 -0.17 -6.54 -10.82
C VAL A 85 0.00 -7.74 -11.75
N GLN A 86 -1.00 -8.63 -11.78
CA GLN A 86 -1.00 -9.81 -12.65
C GLN A 86 -1.15 -9.48 -14.14
N ASP A 87 -1.82 -8.37 -14.47
CA ASP A 87 -2.03 -7.89 -15.83
C ASP A 87 -0.81 -7.13 -16.40
N LEU A 88 0.11 -6.68 -15.55
CA LEU A 88 1.35 -6.04 -15.99
C LEU A 88 2.33 -7.05 -16.60
N PRO A 89 3.16 -6.64 -17.59
CA PRO A 89 4.17 -7.53 -18.18
C PRO A 89 5.08 -8.17 -17.13
N ALA A 90 5.43 -9.44 -17.32
CA ALA A 90 6.23 -10.22 -16.36
C ALA A 90 7.59 -9.60 -16.01
N GLN A 91 8.17 -8.80 -16.92
CA GLN A 91 9.44 -8.09 -16.74
C GLN A 91 9.28 -6.75 -15.97
N THR A 92 8.08 -6.40 -15.53
CA THR A 92 7.84 -5.17 -14.75
C THR A 92 8.66 -5.17 -13.47
N ARG A 93 9.45 -4.11 -13.25
CA ARG A 93 10.16 -3.89 -11.99
C ARG A 93 9.25 -3.14 -11.03
N PHE A 94 9.00 -3.71 -9.86
CA PHE A 94 8.25 -3.05 -8.82
C PHE A 94 9.18 -2.38 -7.80
N VAL A 95 8.84 -1.17 -7.39
CA VAL A 95 9.61 -0.41 -6.41
C VAL A 95 8.79 -0.15 -5.15
N THR A 96 9.46 -0.16 -4.02
CA THR A 96 8.86 0.20 -2.73
C THR A 96 9.07 1.68 -2.47
N ILE A 97 7.99 2.39 -2.15
CA ILE A 97 8.01 3.81 -1.79
C ILE A 97 7.89 3.94 -0.27
N ILE A 98 8.83 4.64 0.34
CA ILE A 98 8.84 4.92 1.78
C ILE A 98 8.89 6.44 1.96
N HIS A 99 7.87 7.00 2.62
CA HIS A 99 7.86 8.42 2.94
C HIS A 99 8.98 8.76 3.93
N PRO A 100 9.68 9.91 3.78
CA PRO A 100 10.81 10.27 4.65
C PRO A 100 10.46 10.41 6.14
N THR A 101 9.20 10.65 6.49
CA THR A 101 8.73 10.71 7.89
C THR A 101 8.24 9.36 8.44
N ALA A 102 8.26 8.30 7.63
CA ALA A 102 8.00 6.96 8.14
C ALA A 102 9.20 6.49 8.98
N VAL A 103 8.91 5.86 10.10
CA VAL A 103 9.92 5.24 10.95
C VAL A 103 9.95 3.75 10.66
N VAL A 104 10.97 3.30 9.93
CA VAL A 104 11.16 1.90 9.56
C VAL A 104 12.49 1.43 10.15
N SER A 105 12.44 0.51 11.10
CA SER A 105 13.63 -0.06 11.73
C SER A 105 14.44 -0.91 10.73
N GLU A 106 15.73 -1.01 10.95
CA GLU A 106 16.64 -1.88 10.15
C GLU A 106 16.31 -3.37 10.22
N TRP A 107 15.54 -3.79 11.23
CA TRP A 107 15.05 -5.18 11.40
C TRP A 107 13.68 -5.42 10.77
N VAL A 108 13.27 -4.60 9.81
CA VAL A 108 12.04 -4.76 9.03
C VAL A 108 12.39 -5.24 7.62
N GLU A 109 11.77 -6.33 7.20
CA GLU A 109 11.90 -6.87 5.86
C GLU A 109 10.65 -6.47 5.05
N LEU A 110 10.82 -5.60 4.06
CA LEU A 110 9.74 -5.20 3.15
C LEU A 110 9.82 -5.98 1.84
N GLY A 111 8.68 -6.51 1.38
CA GLY A 111 8.55 -7.03 0.03
C GLY A 111 8.61 -5.94 -1.05
N GLU A 112 8.62 -6.33 -2.31
CA GLU A 112 8.61 -5.39 -3.43
C GLU A 112 7.25 -4.71 -3.61
N GLY A 113 7.23 -3.52 -4.22
CA GLY A 113 6.01 -2.81 -4.58
C GLY A 113 5.22 -2.24 -3.39
N ASN A 114 5.80 -2.20 -2.20
CA ASN A 114 5.13 -1.68 -1.01
C ASN A 114 5.04 -0.16 -1.02
N ILE A 115 4.01 0.36 -0.37
CA ILE A 115 3.82 1.79 -0.13
C ILE A 115 3.73 2.03 1.36
N VAL A 116 4.68 2.78 1.90
CA VAL A 116 4.75 3.16 3.32
C VAL A 116 4.63 4.67 3.41
N THR A 117 3.46 5.16 3.79
CA THR A 117 3.15 6.59 3.75
C THR A 117 3.57 7.33 5.02
N ALA A 118 3.32 8.65 5.06
CA ALA A 118 3.78 9.54 6.11
C ALA A 118 3.34 9.10 7.52
N GLY A 119 4.25 9.19 8.48
CA GLY A 119 3.99 8.90 9.89
C GLY A 119 3.75 7.42 10.21
N THR A 120 3.93 6.52 9.25
CA THR A 120 3.89 5.06 9.50
C THR A 120 5.07 4.66 10.38
N ILE A 121 4.82 3.77 11.37
CA ILE A 121 5.84 3.27 12.28
C ILE A 121 5.89 1.75 12.20
N LEU A 122 7.05 1.22 11.80
CA LEU A 122 7.35 -0.21 11.78
C LEU A 122 8.50 -0.47 12.77
N THR A 123 8.23 -1.23 13.84
CA THR A 123 9.17 -1.41 14.94
C THR A 123 10.29 -2.42 14.60
N CYS A 124 10.18 -3.69 14.96
CA CYS A 124 11.24 -4.68 14.71
C CYS A 124 10.66 -6.07 14.47
N GLY A 125 11.42 -6.93 13.78
CA GLY A 125 11.01 -8.29 13.49
C GLY A 125 9.79 -8.39 12.58
N ILE A 126 9.49 -7.34 11.82
CA ILE A 126 8.32 -7.26 10.94
C ILE A 126 8.72 -7.74 9.55
N ARG A 127 7.85 -8.57 8.95
CA ARG A 127 7.95 -8.96 7.54
C ARG A 127 6.68 -8.61 6.80
N THR A 128 6.82 -7.95 5.68
CA THR A 128 5.70 -7.73 4.76
C THR A 128 5.88 -8.54 3.49
N GLY A 129 4.78 -9.02 2.95
CA GLY A 129 4.70 -9.53 1.60
C GLY A 129 4.86 -8.42 0.55
N ARG A 130 4.52 -8.74 -0.69
CA ARG A 130 4.60 -7.83 -1.83
C ARG A 130 3.35 -6.96 -1.93
N HIS A 131 3.53 -5.74 -2.47
CA HIS A 131 2.43 -4.82 -2.75
C HIS A 131 1.57 -4.48 -1.54
N VAL A 132 2.17 -4.44 -0.35
CA VAL A 132 1.50 -4.01 0.89
C VAL A 132 1.40 -2.49 0.91
N GLN A 133 0.25 -1.96 1.35
CA GLN A 133 0.01 -0.53 1.47
C GLN A 133 -0.25 -0.18 2.94
N LEU A 134 0.67 0.58 3.52
CA LEU A 134 0.58 1.09 4.88
C LEU A 134 0.29 2.58 4.83
N ASN A 135 -0.98 2.92 5.10
CA ASN A 135 -1.45 4.29 4.96
C ASN A 135 -1.08 5.16 6.18
N LEU A 136 -1.34 6.45 6.07
CA LEU A 136 -0.94 7.50 7.00
C LEU A 136 -1.08 7.08 8.47
N HIS A 137 0.00 7.28 9.25
CA HIS A 137 0.02 7.00 10.69
C HIS A 137 -0.32 5.55 11.09
N THR A 138 -0.17 4.58 10.19
CA THR A 138 -0.26 3.17 10.56
C THR A 138 0.87 2.81 11.53
N THR A 139 0.56 2.07 12.59
CA THR A 139 1.57 1.51 13.50
C THR A 139 1.57 0.00 13.45
N VAL A 140 2.75 -0.61 13.33
CA VAL A 140 2.92 -2.06 13.38
C VAL A 140 3.92 -2.41 14.48
N GLY A 141 3.46 -3.18 15.44
CA GLY A 141 4.24 -3.68 16.56
C GLY A 141 5.21 -4.78 16.13
N HIS A 142 6.05 -5.20 17.06
CA HIS A 142 7.12 -6.17 16.85
C HIS A 142 6.60 -7.55 16.41
N ASP A 143 7.43 -8.29 15.66
CA ASP A 143 7.21 -9.69 15.28
C ASP A 143 5.89 -9.93 14.49
N CYS A 144 5.48 -8.97 13.67
CA CYS A 144 4.30 -9.08 12.81
C CYS A 144 4.65 -9.59 11.41
N MET A 145 3.72 -10.37 10.85
CA MET A 145 3.76 -10.82 9.46
C MET A 145 2.52 -10.31 8.71
N LEU A 146 2.73 -9.59 7.62
CA LEU A 146 1.68 -9.11 6.74
C LEU A 146 1.82 -9.80 5.39
N GLY A 147 0.78 -10.51 4.96
CA GLY A 147 0.74 -11.19 3.66
C GLY A 147 0.76 -10.24 2.47
N ASP A 148 0.88 -10.79 1.27
CA ASP A 148 0.85 -10.03 0.02
C ASP A 148 -0.45 -9.21 -0.07
N PHE A 149 -0.39 -8.04 -0.69
CA PHE A 149 -1.56 -7.18 -0.94
C PHE A 149 -2.32 -6.70 0.30
N CYS A 150 -1.79 -6.81 1.51
CA CYS A 150 -2.42 -6.17 2.67
C CYS A 150 -2.55 -4.67 2.48
N THR A 151 -3.65 -4.09 2.96
CA THR A 151 -3.89 -2.65 2.99
C THR A 151 -4.29 -2.22 4.40
N THR A 152 -3.61 -1.24 4.93
CA THR A 152 -4.11 -0.48 6.08
C THR A 152 -4.60 0.88 5.61
N ALA A 153 -5.80 1.28 5.99
CA ALA A 153 -6.27 2.65 5.88
C ALA A 153 -5.63 3.53 6.98
N PRO A 154 -5.81 4.86 6.98
CA PRO A 154 -5.16 5.74 7.95
C PRO A 154 -5.37 5.36 9.41
N ALA A 155 -4.30 5.51 10.22
CA ALA A 155 -4.30 5.30 11.68
C ALA A 155 -4.70 3.89 12.13
N VAL A 156 -4.45 2.88 11.33
CA VAL A 156 -4.58 1.48 11.76
C VAL A 156 -3.48 1.14 12.74
N ASN A 157 -3.83 0.43 13.82
CA ASN A 157 -2.89 0.02 14.85
C ASN A 157 -2.84 -1.51 14.96
N ILE A 158 -1.70 -2.09 14.62
CA ILE A 158 -1.43 -3.52 14.72
C ILE A 158 -0.46 -3.75 15.87
N SER A 159 -0.93 -4.41 16.95
CA SER A 159 -0.06 -4.75 18.07
C SER A 159 0.91 -5.88 17.73
N GLY A 160 1.87 -6.17 18.60
CA GLY A 160 2.93 -7.15 18.33
C GLY A 160 2.44 -8.59 18.12
N ASN A 161 3.26 -9.42 17.47
CA ASN A 161 3.02 -10.84 17.20
C ASN A 161 1.74 -11.15 16.40
N CYS A 162 1.31 -10.24 15.52
CA CYS A 162 0.15 -10.45 14.66
C CYS A 162 0.54 -11.06 13.31
N THR A 163 -0.36 -11.90 12.78
CA THR A 163 -0.23 -12.43 11.42
C THR A 163 -1.48 -12.07 10.63
N LEU A 164 -1.29 -11.34 9.54
CA LEU A 164 -2.33 -10.98 8.58
C LEU A 164 -2.09 -11.76 7.29
N GLY A 165 -3.11 -12.43 6.80
CA GLY A 165 -3.07 -13.17 5.55
C GLY A 165 -3.03 -12.28 4.31
N GLU A 166 -3.08 -12.89 3.13
CA GLU A 166 -3.11 -12.20 1.85
C GLU A 166 -4.37 -11.32 1.73
N GLY A 167 -4.22 -10.12 1.17
CA GLY A 167 -5.33 -9.26 0.82
C GLY A 167 -6.17 -8.74 2.00
N VAL A 168 -5.68 -8.82 3.23
CA VAL A 168 -6.36 -8.22 4.38
C VAL A 168 -6.46 -6.71 4.20
N TYR A 169 -7.68 -6.18 4.33
CA TYR A 169 -7.94 -4.74 4.36
C TYR A 169 -8.35 -4.30 5.75
N ALA A 170 -7.59 -3.41 6.36
CA ALA A 170 -7.92 -2.81 7.65
C ALA A 170 -8.39 -1.35 7.46
N GLY A 171 -9.64 -1.09 7.77
CA GLY A 171 -10.27 0.25 7.66
C GLY A 171 -9.69 1.25 8.65
N THR A 172 -9.90 2.54 8.39
CA THR A 172 -9.40 3.66 9.20
C THR A 172 -9.65 3.45 10.69
N ASN A 173 -8.61 3.67 11.52
CA ASN A 173 -8.64 3.50 12.98
C ASN A 173 -8.96 2.06 13.46
N ALA A 174 -8.87 1.04 12.62
CA ALA A 174 -8.98 -0.33 13.11
C ALA A 174 -7.81 -0.66 14.04
N CYS A 175 -8.10 -1.41 15.11
CA CYS A 175 -7.12 -1.83 16.10
C CYS A 175 -7.08 -3.35 16.21
N ILE A 176 -5.89 -3.94 16.14
CA ILE A 176 -5.69 -5.38 16.25
C ILE A 176 -4.88 -5.67 17.51
N ARG A 177 -5.47 -6.47 18.41
CA ARG A 177 -4.84 -6.88 19.66
C ARG A 177 -3.62 -7.76 19.38
N GLN A 178 -2.64 -7.71 20.27
CA GLN A 178 -1.44 -8.55 20.22
C GLN A 178 -1.74 -10.05 20.07
N GLY A 179 -0.96 -10.73 19.22
CA GLY A 179 -0.99 -12.18 19.02
C GLY A 179 -2.15 -12.68 18.15
N ILE A 180 -2.86 -11.78 17.48
CA ILE A 180 -4.02 -12.11 16.62
C ILE A 180 -3.57 -12.62 15.26
N ARG A 181 -4.30 -13.63 14.76
CA ARG A 181 -4.21 -14.12 13.38
C ARG A 181 -5.47 -13.74 12.60
N ILE A 182 -5.28 -13.15 11.43
CA ILE A 182 -6.35 -12.78 10.50
C ILE A 182 -6.09 -13.54 9.19
N GLY A 183 -7.10 -14.29 8.74
CA GLY A 183 -7.05 -15.06 7.50
C GLY A 183 -7.03 -14.18 6.26
N ASP A 184 -6.88 -14.82 5.09
CA ASP A 184 -6.82 -14.14 3.81
C ASP A 184 -8.15 -13.42 3.49
N TRP A 185 -8.06 -12.28 2.80
CA TRP A 185 -9.19 -11.55 2.24
C TRP A 185 -10.23 -11.08 3.26
N VAL A 186 -9.83 -10.96 4.53
CA VAL A 186 -10.65 -10.34 5.57
C VAL A 186 -10.64 -8.82 5.42
N THR A 187 -11.82 -8.21 5.50
CA THR A 187 -11.98 -6.76 5.58
C THR A 187 -12.38 -6.36 6.99
N LEU A 188 -11.61 -5.50 7.62
CA LEU A 188 -11.97 -4.84 8.87
C LEU A 188 -12.58 -3.48 8.56
N GLY A 189 -13.79 -3.21 9.05
CA GLY A 189 -14.42 -1.90 8.93
C GLY A 189 -13.71 -0.82 9.74
N MET A 190 -14.03 0.45 9.46
CA MET A 190 -13.49 1.59 10.20
C MET A 190 -13.76 1.44 11.70
N GLY A 191 -12.75 1.71 12.54
CA GLY A 191 -12.86 1.63 13.99
C GLY A 191 -13.08 0.23 14.56
N ALA A 192 -12.94 -0.83 13.75
CA ALA A 192 -13.06 -2.20 14.25
C ALA A 192 -11.97 -2.53 15.26
N VAL A 193 -12.35 -3.21 16.36
CA VAL A 193 -11.41 -3.66 17.39
C VAL A 193 -11.36 -5.18 17.42
N VAL A 194 -10.26 -5.74 16.89
CA VAL A 194 -10.08 -7.19 16.78
C VAL A 194 -9.42 -7.72 18.06
N VAL A 195 -10.13 -8.56 18.78
CA VAL A 195 -9.69 -9.15 20.07
C VAL A 195 -9.58 -10.68 20.03
N LYS A 196 -9.93 -11.32 18.92
CA LYS A 196 -9.84 -12.76 18.67
C LYS A 196 -9.43 -13.00 17.24
N ASP A 197 -8.85 -14.16 16.96
CA ASP A 197 -8.52 -14.58 15.61
C ASP A 197 -9.75 -14.55 14.69
N ILE A 198 -9.52 -14.21 13.42
CA ILE A 198 -10.53 -14.18 12.36
C ILE A 198 -10.02 -15.08 11.24
N ALA A 199 -10.64 -16.23 11.05
CA ALA A 199 -10.25 -17.18 9.99
C ALA A 199 -11.11 -17.03 8.73
N GLU A 200 -12.34 -16.55 8.87
CA GLU A 200 -13.33 -16.49 7.80
C GLU A 200 -13.22 -15.16 7.05
N ALA A 201 -13.06 -15.23 5.72
CA ALA A 201 -13.11 -14.06 4.86
C ALA A 201 -14.48 -13.37 4.97
N GLY A 202 -14.49 -12.06 4.81
CA GLY A 202 -15.71 -11.25 4.92
C GLY A 202 -15.43 -9.91 5.58
N VAL A 203 -16.50 -9.15 5.80
CA VAL A 203 -16.42 -7.82 6.43
C VAL A 203 -16.71 -7.95 7.93
N HIS A 204 -15.75 -7.58 8.75
CA HIS A 204 -15.86 -7.61 10.21
C HIS A 204 -15.88 -6.17 10.74
N VAL A 205 -16.86 -5.84 11.58
CA VAL A 205 -17.08 -4.47 12.09
C VAL A 205 -17.33 -4.46 13.59
N GLY A 206 -17.15 -3.31 14.20
CA GLY A 206 -17.53 -3.01 15.57
C GLY A 206 -16.43 -3.27 16.62
N ASN A 207 -16.79 -3.05 17.87
CA ASN A 207 -15.95 -3.27 19.06
C ASN A 207 -16.71 -4.12 20.08
N PRO A 208 -16.35 -5.40 20.26
CA PRO A 208 -15.36 -6.15 19.46
C PRO A 208 -15.85 -6.47 18.05
N ALA A 209 -14.89 -6.63 17.11
CA ALA A 209 -15.19 -6.93 15.71
C ALA A 209 -15.99 -8.23 15.55
N ARG A 210 -17.01 -8.22 14.68
CA ARG A 210 -17.88 -9.36 14.33
C ARG A 210 -18.13 -9.34 12.84
N LEU A 211 -18.36 -10.52 12.27
CA LEU A 211 -18.78 -10.66 10.86
C LEU A 211 -20.07 -9.86 10.63
N LEU A 212 -20.03 -8.99 9.64
CA LEU A 212 -21.21 -8.22 9.21
C LEU A 212 -22.13 -9.15 8.41
N GLN A 213 -23.27 -9.50 8.99
CA GLN A 213 -24.33 -10.18 8.26
C GLN A 213 -25.01 -9.17 7.32
N ARG A 214 -25.08 -9.50 6.04
CA ARG A 214 -25.89 -8.73 5.08
C ARG A 214 -27.29 -9.36 5.10
N ASP A 215 -28.28 -8.53 5.39
CA ASP A 215 -29.70 -8.87 5.24
C ASP A 215 -30.03 -9.11 3.75
#